data_d2e4069ac63fc8ca72e859bcda76861c
#
_entry.id   d2e4069ac63fc8ca72e859bcda76861c
#
_cell.length_a   1.000
_cell.length_b   1.000
_cell.length_c   1.000
_cell.angle_alpha   90.00
_cell.angle_beta   90.00
_cell.angle_gamma   90.00
#
_symmetry.space_group_name_H-M   'P 1'
#
loop_
_entity.id
_entity.type
_entity.pdbx_description
1 polymer ?
#
loop_
_entity_poly.entity_id
_entity_poly.type
_entity_poly.pdbx_seq_one_letter_code
_entity_poly.pdbx_strand_id
1 'polypeptide(L)'
;MFNRASILVRYGFFVAGLTVCAASVATAAGPSPALINFVNSPQAVSPTGSGQFMVLSADRTHLVNTFTNRPVFISGDTAQDLSVQLCNDSDVETYLANRAAKHMNAIWVWFIDIIQHDGKGGIQNDCSGNNPWNGGADFTGMNNATAYWAHVDHVLQRSAAYGITVLAGTAFHGSFDNCSIPYFASMEKTPDATLTAYGAFLGNRYKSYPNIIWLHGGDANASLCGSDVTKKEDAIARGIMSADPIHLMAVEATNNKWGEASATNWSSYTFGTGNPRGWLTLGTIYPKGLPTRVFAEEIAQIVAQNATETGATPFVPYFSIEDPYEYEPYEAPYTDEQLRQQGYTEVLSGAHLGRLFGSSGIWPFGATCCQHGPSWKVNMDHPASFDQQRLGDLFRSREHWEMVADLDHAVVTAGFGSGANLTVTSRTSDGQTIIAYVPNGNAATLTVDMSKITSGILQANCWWYNPASGSARFIGNYASSGTRSFTPPDSNDWVLVIDDASASLPAPGNP
;
A
#
# COMPACT_ATOMS: atom_id res chain seq x y z
N MET A 1 -27.22 -0.93 59.50
CA MET A 1 -26.50 -0.55 60.75
C MET A 1 -25.06 -0.29 60.39
N PHE A 2 -24.61 0.96 60.63
CA PHE A 2 -23.22 1.41 60.83
C PHE A 2 -22.21 1.25 59.68
N ASN A 3 -21.33 2.15 59.34
CA ASN A 3 -21.17 3.60 59.71
C ASN A 3 -20.24 4.23 58.68
N ARG A 4 -20.46 5.50 58.40
CA ARG A 4 -19.60 6.35 57.57
C ARG A 4 -18.37 6.78 58.38
N ALA A 5 -17.21 6.84 57.79
CA ALA A 5 -16.10 7.66 58.27
C ALA A 5 -15.57 8.49 57.11
N SER A 6 -15.78 9.82 57.26
CA SER A 6 -15.24 10.84 56.35
C SER A 6 -13.83 11.21 56.78
N ILE A 7 -12.89 11.25 55.85
CA ILE A 7 -11.56 11.82 56.08
C ILE A 7 -11.43 13.08 55.20
N LEU A 8 -11.36 14.22 55.87
CA LEU A 8 -10.94 15.50 55.31
C LEU A 8 -9.42 15.47 55.07
N VAL A 9 -8.99 15.76 53.84
CA VAL A 9 -7.59 16.13 53.59
C VAL A 9 -7.54 17.58 53.12
N ARG A 10 -6.78 18.38 53.91
CA ARG A 10 -6.52 19.79 53.67
C ARG A 10 -5.62 19.99 52.47
N TYR A 11 -6.00 20.88 51.59
CA TYR A 11 -5.15 21.41 50.52
C TYR A 11 -4.21 22.49 51.07
N GLY A 12 -2.90 22.22 50.97
CA GLY A 12 -1.87 23.24 51.14
C GLY A 12 -1.49 23.83 49.75
N PHE A 13 -1.66 25.16 49.62
CA PHE A 13 -1.18 25.86 48.42
C PHE A 13 0.35 26.05 48.52
N PHE A 14 1.06 25.52 47.52
CA PHE A 14 2.45 25.94 47.22
C PHE A 14 2.43 26.76 45.94
N VAL A 15 2.79 28.02 46.05
CA VAL A 15 3.08 28.88 44.91
C VAL A 15 4.55 28.60 44.49
N ALA A 16 4.75 27.97 43.36
CA ALA A 16 6.05 27.87 42.74
C ALA A 16 6.06 28.69 41.46
N GLY A 17 7.04 29.59 41.36
CA GLY A 17 7.19 30.54 40.28
C GLY A 17 7.42 29.88 38.94
N LEU A 18 6.68 30.33 37.91
CA LEU A 18 6.91 29.98 36.52
C LEU A 18 8.13 30.72 36.00
N THR A 19 9.22 29.99 35.77
CA THR A 19 10.28 30.43 34.86
C THR A 19 9.87 30.05 33.45
N VAL A 20 9.49 31.02 32.64
CA VAL A 20 9.15 30.82 31.23
C VAL A 20 10.46 30.56 30.47
N CYS A 21 10.74 29.28 30.19
CA CYS A 21 11.71 28.93 29.19
C CYS A 21 11.05 29.09 27.80
N ALA A 22 11.46 30.11 27.05
CA ALA A 22 11.08 30.26 25.67
C ALA A 22 11.70 29.10 24.86
N ALA A 23 10.88 28.06 24.60
CA ALA A 23 11.24 27.07 23.61
C ALA A 23 11.11 27.73 22.24
N SER A 24 12.24 27.90 21.55
CA SER A 24 12.25 28.25 20.14
C SER A 24 11.56 27.13 19.35
N VAL A 25 10.41 27.47 18.76
CA VAL A 25 9.73 26.62 17.79
C VAL A 25 10.68 26.51 16.60
N ALA A 26 11.33 25.37 16.44
CA ALA A 26 12.01 25.03 15.20
C ALA A 26 10.92 24.91 14.14
N THR A 27 10.83 25.89 13.26
CA THR A 27 10.07 25.78 12.03
C THR A 27 10.66 24.63 11.24
N ALA A 28 9.86 23.60 11.02
CA ALA A 28 10.23 22.51 10.14
C ALA A 28 10.73 23.09 8.81
N ALA A 29 11.93 22.76 8.42
CA ALA A 29 12.48 23.15 7.14
C ALA A 29 11.55 22.59 6.05
N GLY A 30 11.02 23.46 5.21
CA GLY A 30 10.24 23.05 4.05
C GLY A 30 11.02 22.12 3.13
N PRO A 31 10.36 21.38 2.25
CA PRO A 31 11.00 20.41 1.36
C PRO A 31 12.13 21.03 0.57
N SER A 32 13.18 20.23 0.36
CA SER A 32 14.40 20.64 -0.34
C SER A 32 14.09 21.32 -1.70
N PRO A 33 14.82 22.38 -2.07
CA PRO A 33 14.60 23.11 -3.33
C PRO A 33 14.60 22.25 -4.61
N ALA A 34 15.24 21.09 -4.58
CA ALA A 34 15.26 20.15 -5.70
C ALA A 34 13.90 19.44 -5.91
N LEU A 35 13.13 19.18 -4.84
CA LEU A 35 11.76 18.69 -4.91
C LEU A 35 10.78 19.81 -5.31
N ILE A 36 11.02 21.03 -4.81
CA ILE A 36 10.18 22.20 -5.12
C ILE A 36 10.24 22.58 -6.59
N ASN A 37 11.38 22.40 -7.27
CA ASN A 37 11.49 22.68 -8.71
C ASN A 37 10.71 21.69 -9.59
N PHE A 38 10.42 20.48 -9.10
CA PHE A 38 9.53 19.54 -9.79
C PHE A 38 8.03 19.87 -9.57
N VAL A 39 7.70 20.47 -8.43
CA VAL A 39 6.33 20.75 -8.00
C VAL A 39 5.82 22.13 -8.52
N ASN A 40 6.72 23.10 -8.75
CA ASN A 40 6.35 24.48 -9.05
C ASN A 40 6.31 24.84 -10.54
N SER A 41 6.52 23.89 -11.44
CA SER A 41 6.18 24.10 -12.84
C SER A 41 4.85 23.42 -13.12
N PRO A 42 3.75 24.18 -13.30
CA PRO A 42 2.59 23.65 -13.98
C PRO A 42 2.94 23.57 -15.47
N GLN A 43 3.84 22.67 -15.83
CA GLN A 43 3.87 22.24 -17.21
C GLN A 43 2.56 21.47 -17.40
N ALA A 44 1.66 22.09 -18.16
CA ALA A 44 0.63 21.34 -18.86
C ALA A 44 1.36 20.21 -19.56
N VAL A 45 1.27 19.00 -19.01
CA VAL A 45 1.84 17.80 -19.62
C VAL A 45 1.12 17.66 -20.95
N SER A 46 1.82 17.94 -22.03
CA SER A 46 1.26 17.76 -23.36
C SER A 46 0.88 16.29 -23.51
N PRO A 47 -0.35 15.95 -23.91
CA PRO A 47 -0.87 14.59 -23.89
C PRO A 47 -0.36 13.71 -25.04
N THR A 48 0.86 13.92 -25.52
CA THR A 48 1.42 13.16 -26.64
C THR A 48 2.67 12.42 -26.21
N GLY A 49 2.44 11.28 -25.56
CA GLY A 49 3.51 10.36 -25.22
C GLY A 49 3.24 9.68 -23.90
N SER A 50 3.69 8.49 -23.75
CA SER A 50 3.61 7.58 -22.62
C SER A 50 4.12 8.13 -21.27
N GLY A 51 3.84 9.36 -20.93
CA GLY A 51 4.28 10.03 -19.71
C GLY A 51 3.47 9.59 -18.50
N GLN A 52 3.59 8.33 -18.08
CA GLN A 52 2.97 7.80 -16.89
C GLN A 52 4.00 7.74 -15.75
N PHE A 53 3.55 7.98 -14.49
CA PHE A 53 4.41 7.82 -13.33
C PHE A 53 4.82 6.37 -13.09
N MET A 54 3.95 5.43 -13.47
CA MET A 54 4.20 4.01 -13.33
C MET A 54 3.73 3.25 -14.57
N VAL A 55 4.65 2.57 -15.23
CA VAL A 55 4.38 1.62 -16.32
C VAL A 55 5.11 0.32 -16.04
N LEU A 56 4.66 -0.79 -16.61
CA LEU A 56 5.42 -2.03 -16.56
C LEU A 56 6.72 -1.90 -17.37
N SER A 57 7.81 -2.46 -16.86
CA SER A 57 9.05 -2.68 -17.59
C SER A 57 8.81 -3.53 -18.84
N ALA A 58 9.75 -3.52 -19.77
CA ALA A 58 9.62 -4.26 -21.03
C ALA A 58 9.49 -5.78 -20.81
N ASP A 59 10.16 -6.31 -19.80
CA ASP A 59 10.08 -7.71 -19.35
C ASP A 59 8.89 -8.00 -18.42
N ARG A 60 8.13 -6.95 -18.03
CA ARG A 60 6.95 -7.00 -17.17
C ARG A 60 7.22 -7.47 -15.73
N THR A 61 8.45 -7.40 -15.26
CA THR A 61 8.82 -7.86 -13.91
C THR A 61 8.65 -6.77 -12.85
N HIS A 62 8.72 -5.50 -13.24
CA HIS A 62 8.67 -4.37 -12.31
C HIS A 62 8.01 -3.12 -12.92
N LEU A 63 7.84 -2.09 -12.11
CA LEU A 63 7.35 -0.78 -12.52
C LEU A 63 8.51 0.17 -12.82
N VAL A 64 8.30 1.03 -13.81
CA VAL A 64 9.24 2.08 -14.20
C VAL A 64 8.51 3.41 -14.25
N ASN A 65 9.14 4.46 -13.73
CA ASN A 65 8.68 5.83 -13.91
C ASN A 65 9.22 6.38 -15.25
N THR A 66 8.34 6.73 -16.17
CA THR A 66 8.74 7.15 -17.53
C THR A 66 9.46 8.50 -17.57
N PHE A 67 9.28 9.37 -16.57
CA PHE A 67 9.93 10.67 -16.48
C PHE A 67 11.38 10.56 -16.00
N THR A 68 11.65 9.61 -15.09
CA THR A 68 12.97 9.41 -14.50
C THR A 68 13.71 8.22 -15.09
N ASN A 69 12.99 7.35 -15.79
CA ASN A 69 13.47 6.06 -16.30
C ASN A 69 14.10 5.19 -15.19
N ARG A 70 13.48 5.21 -14.00
CA ARG A 70 13.94 4.44 -12.85
C ARG A 70 12.88 3.45 -12.39
N PRO A 71 13.28 2.29 -11.87
CA PRO A 71 12.36 1.37 -11.21
C PRO A 71 11.61 2.05 -10.07
N VAL A 72 10.36 1.64 -9.87
CA VAL A 72 9.45 2.20 -8.86
C VAL A 72 9.08 1.14 -7.86
N PHE A 73 9.30 1.44 -6.58
CA PHE A 73 8.74 0.71 -5.46
C PHE A 73 7.49 1.44 -4.96
N ILE A 74 6.33 0.79 -5.00
CA ILE A 74 5.09 1.33 -4.46
C ILE A 74 5.24 1.45 -2.94
N SER A 75 5.10 2.65 -2.42
CA SER A 75 5.04 2.91 -0.99
C SER A 75 3.95 3.94 -0.76
N GLY A 76 2.92 3.56 -0.03
CA GLY A 76 1.77 4.44 0.09
C GLY A 76 0.81 4.06 1.19
N ASP A 77 -0.38 4.65 1.12
CA ASP A 77 -1.40 4.49 2.13
C ASP A 77 -2.81 4.34 1.51
N THR A 78 -3.74 3.78 2.29
CA THR A 78 -5.12 3.57 1.89
C THR A 78 -5.95 4.80 2.24
N ALA A 79 -6.02 5.77 1.33
CA ALA A 79 -6.78 7.02 1.48
C ALA A 79 -8.19 6.87 0.87
N GLN A 80 -8.89 5.80 1.20
CA GLN A 80 -10.07 5.33 0.46
C GLN A 80 -11.11 6.42 0.22
N ASP A 81 -11.47 7.19 1.26
CA ASP A 81 -12.52 8.21 1.22
C ASP A 81 -12.04 9.62 0.85
N LEU A 82 -10.80 9.78 0.43
CA LEU A 82 -10.23 11.12 0.22
C LEU A 82 -11.09 11.97 -0.72
N SER A 83 -11.56 11.40 -1.83
CA SER A 83 -12.34 12.14 -2.84
C SER A 83 -13.77 12.45 -2.40
N VAL A 84 -14.30 11.76 -1.38
CA VAL A 84 -15.67 11.94 -0.91
C VAL A 84 -15.77 12.64 0.44
N GLN A 85 -14.69 12.64 1.24
CA GLN A 85 -14.68 13.20 2.59
C GLN A 85 -13.82 14.47 2.77
N LEU A 86 -12.82 14.69 1.93
CA LEU A 86 -12.00 15.91 1.98
C LEU A 86 -12.40 16.91 0.89
N CYS A 87 -13.56 17.54 1.05
CA CYS A 87 -14.03 18.57 0.10
C CYS A 87 -13.34 19.92 0.25
N ASN A 88 -12.49 20.09 1.25
CA ASN A 88 -11.72 21.32 1.45
C ASN A 88 -10.34 21.15 0.81
N ASP A 89 -10.03 21.96 -0.18
CA ASP A 89 -8.75 21.93 -0.89
C ASP A 89 -7.55 22.01 0.04
N SER A 90 -7.62 22.80 1.13
CA SER A 90 -6.51 22.90 2.08
C SER A 90 -6.27 21.62 2.88
N ASP A 91 -7.29 20.81 3.09
CA ASP A 91 -7.17 19.52 3.75
C ASP A 91 -6.59 18.46 2.78
N VAL A 92 -6.99 18.49 1.51
CA VAL A 92 -6.35 17.68 0.44
C VAL A 92 -4.86 18.00 0.35
N GLU A 93 -4.50 19.29 0.29
CA GLU A 93 -3.10 19.73 0.27
C GLU A 93 -2.33 19.28 1.52
N THR A 94 -2.92 19.41 2.71
CA THR A 94 -2.30 18.98 3.96
C THR A 94 -1.99 17.49 3.96
N TYR A 95 -2.93 16.68 3.50
CA TYR A 95 -2.76 15.23 3.41
C TYR A 95 -1.67 14.87 2.40
N LEU A 96 -1.77 15.33 1.17
CA LEU A 96 -0.83 15.00 0.10
C LEU A 96 0.59 15.47 0.41
N ALA A 97 0.76 16.68 0.97
CA ALA A 97 2.06 17.18 1.40
C ALA A 97 2.71 16.30 2.47
N ASN A 98 1.91 15.81 3.43
CA ASN A 98 2.39 14.92 4.48
C ASN A 98 2.85 13.56 3.90
N ARG A 99 2.06 12.98 2.97
CA ARG A 99 2.44 11.72 2.30
C ARG A 99 3.69 11.87 1.47
N ALA A 100 3.79 12.93 0.67
CA ALA A 100 4.99 13.23 -0.10
C ALA A 100 6.24 13.45 0.77
N ALA A 101 6.09 14.16 1.91
CA ALA A 101 7.17 14.35 2.87
C ALA A 101 7.66 13.04 3.50
N LYS A 102 6.85 11.99 3.51
CA LYS A 102 7.19 10.63 3.92
C LYS A 102 7.59 9.73 2.74
N HIS A 103 7.92 10.32 1.62
CA HIS A 103 8.33 9.61 0.41
C HIS A 103 7.32 8.58 -0.09
N MET A 104 6.05 8.76 0.24
CA MET A 104 4.98 7.93 -0.31
C MET A 104 4.69 8.40 -1.74
N ASN A 105 4.58 7.45 -2.65
CA ASN A 105 4.39 7.69 -4.09
C ASN A 105 3.09 7.09 -4.62
N ALA A 106 2.27 6.52 -3.76
CA ALA A 106 0.97 5.97 -4.11
C ALA A 106 -0.06 6.22 -3.00
N ILE A 107 -1.31 6.39 -3.39
CA ILE A 107 -2.48 6.38 -2.49
C ILE A 107 -3.61 5.62 -3.16
N TRP A 108 -4.43 4.97 -2.39
CA TRP A 108 -5.63 4.30 -2.88
C TRP A 108 -6.86 5.16 -2.58
N VAL A 109 -7.63 5.49 -3.60
CA VAL A 109 -8.83 6.34 -3.50
C VAL A 109 -9.97 5.73 -4.28
N TRP A 110 -11.12 5.50 -3.64
CA TRP A 110 -12.36 5.16 -4.32
C TRP A 110 -12.99 6.43 -4.92
N PHE A 111 -13.31 6.38 -6.21
CA PHE A 111 -14.04 7.48 -6.87
C PHE A 111 -15.51 7.47 -6.52
N ILE A 112 -16.05 6.29 -6.28
CA ILE A 112 -17.38 6.08 -5.71
C ILE A 112 -17.19 5.13 -4.54
N ASP A 113 -17.27 5.70 -3.37
CA ASP A 113 -17.05 4.95 -2.15
C ASP A 113 -18.31 4.29 -1.62
N ILE A 114 -18.08 3.22 -0.88
CA ILE A 114 -19.13 2.47 -0.25
C ILE A 114 -19.60 3.04 1.04
N ILE A 115 -18.75 3.70 1.73
CA ILE A 115 -19.08 4.04 3.09
C ILE A 115 -20.16 5.08 3.08
N GLN A 116 -21.28 4.52 3.07
CA GLN A 116 -22.52 5.18 3.33
C GLN A 116 -22.53 5.55 4.75
N HIS A 117 -21.80 6.55 5.05
CA HIS A 117 -21.36 7.00 6.33
C HIS A 117 -22.43 7.25 7.33
N ASP A 118 -23.68 7.05 7.00
CA ASP A 118 -24.79 7.31 7.88
C ASP A 118 -25.88 6.22 7.86
N GLY A 119 -25.58 5.06 7.29
CA GLY A 119 -26.51 3.93 7.24
C GLY A 119 -27.74 4.14 6.36
N LYS A 120 -27.76 5.19 5.52
CA LYS A 120 -28.95 5.55 4.74
C LYS A 120 -29.10 4.85 3.42
N GLY A 121 -28.22 3.97 3.07
CA GLY A 121 -28.34 3.16 1.85
C GLY A 121 -28.47 3.97 0.54
N GLY A 122 -27.71 3.63 -0.47
CA GLY A 122 -27.71 4.31 -1.77
C GLY A 122 -26.40 5.02 -2.06
N ILE A 123 -26.15 5.37 -3.32
CA ILE A 123 -24.97 6.11 -3.74
C ILE A 123 -25.06 7.51 -3.17
N GLN A 124 -24.11 7.88 -2.33
CA GLN A 124 -24.17 9.11 -1.58
C GLN A 124 -23.47 10.26 -2.27
N ASN A 125 -23.83 11.45 -1.85
CA ASN A 125 -23.13 12.66 -2.21
C ASN A 125 -21.78 12.72 -1.50
N ASP A 126 -20.84 13.45 -2.09
CA ASP A 126 -19.63 13.86 -1.39
C ASP A 126 -19.95 14.78 -0.19
N CYS A 127 -18.95 15.12 0.59
CA CYS A 127 -19.09 16.02 1.76
C CYS A 127 -19.57 17.44 1.39
N SER A 128 -19.58 17.84 0.13
CA SER A 128 -20.17 19.08 -0.39
C SER A 128 -21.61 18.91 -0.87
N GLY A 129 -22.17 17.73 -0.79
CA GLY A 129 -23.52 17.43 -1.26
C GLY A 129 -23.65 17.18 -2.76
N ASN A 130 -22.53 17.00 -3.48
CA ASN A 130 -22.57 16.73 -4.91
C ASN A 130 -22.78 15.23 -5.18
N ASN A 131 -23.60 14.92 -6.17
CA ASN A 131 -23.92 13.55 -6.57
C ASN A 131 -23.20 13.18 -7.88
N PRO A 132 -22.58 11.97 -7.99
CA PRO A 132 -21.87 11.55 -9.19
C PRO A 132 -22.79 11.29 -10.40
N TRP A 133 -24.10 11.13 -10.19
CA TRP A 133 -25.06 10.65 -11.18
C TRP A 133 -26.06 11.70 -11.68
N ASN A 134 -25.82 12.96 -11.42
CA ASN A 134 -26.74 14.02 -11.85
C ASN A 134 -28.20 13.79 -11.40
N GLY A 135 -28.36 13.39 -10.12
CA GLY A 135 -29.66 13.14 -9.51
C GLY A 135 -30.19 11.70 -9.66
N GLY A 136 -29.44 10.81 -10.31
CA GLY A 136 -29.71 9.37 -10.33
C GLY A 136 -29.15 8.67 -9.08
N ALA A 137 -29.61 7.44 -8.86
CA ALA A 137 -29.09 6.57 -7.80
C ALA A 137 -28.37 5.34 -8.37
N ASP A 138 -27.99 5.37 -9.61
CA ASP A 138 -27.41 4.27 -10.35
C ASP A 138 -26.32 4.75 -11.33
N PHE A 139 -25.69 3.82 -12.03
CA PHE A 139 -24.64 4.07 -13.00
C PHE A 139 -25.12 4.69 -14.31
N THR A 140 -26.34 5.22 -14.33
CA THR A 140 -26.92 5.99 -15.45
C THR A 140 -26.84 7.49 -15.15
N GLY A 141 -26.93 8.31 -16.18
CA GLY A 141 -27.00 9.78 -16.03
C GLY A 141 -25.68 10.45 -15.64
N MET A 142 -24.55 9.83 -15.91
CA MET A 142 -23.22 10.42 -15.71
C MET A 142 -23.09 11.75 -16.45
N ASN A 143 -22.64 12.77 -15.73
CA ASN A 143 -22.45 14.09 -16.28
C ASN A 143 -21.02 14.60 -16.06
N ASN A 144 -20.28 14.81 -17.12
CA ASN A 144 -18.91 15.33 -17.08
C ASN A 144 -18.76 16.68 -16.38
N ALA A 145 -19.84 17.46 -16.30
CA ALA A 145 -19.83 18.80 -15.73
C ALA A 145 -20.29 18.85 -14.27
N THR A 146 -20.44 17.73 -13.58
CA THR A 146 -20.81 17.75 -12.16
C THR A 146 -19.67 18.24 -11.28
N ALA A 147 -20.01 18.92 -10.19
CA ALA A 147 -19.03 19.35 -9.20
C ALA A 147 -18.32 18.16 -8.51
N TYR A 148 -19.02 17.02 -8.39
CA TYR A 148 -18.43 15.77 -7.90
C TYR A 148 -17.18 15.38 -8.71
N TRP A 149 -17.33 15.23 -10.02
CA TRP A 149 -16.21 14.83 -10.88
C TRP A 149 -15.13 15.90 -10.99
N ALA A 150 -15.50 17.18 -10.84
CA ALA A 150 -14.51 18.27 -10.77
C ALA A 150 -13.64 18.18 -9.51
N HIS A 151 -14.20 17.70 -8.38
CA HIS A 151 -13.43 17.45 -7.18
C HIS A 151 -12.50 16.23 -7.32
N VAL A 152 -12.96 15.15 -7.94
CA VAL A 152 -12.08 14.00 -8.28
C VAL A 152 -10.92 14.44 -9.18
N ASP A 153 -11.21 15.28 -10.21
CA ASP A 153 -10.16 15.89 -11.06
C ASP A 153 -9.13 16.65 -10.23
N HIS A 154 -9.60 17.47 -9.28
CA HIS A 154 -8.73 18.25 -8.39
C HIS A 154 -7.83 17.31 -7.55
N VAL A 155 -8.37 16.28 -6.92
CA VAL A 155 -7.59 15.31 -6.16
C VAL A 155 -6.51 14.67 -7.03
N LEU A 156 -6.83 14.22 -8.25
CA LEU A 156 -5.86 13.63 -9.17
C LEU A 156 -4.76 14.61 -9.57
N GLN A 157 -5.15 15.85 -9.92
CA GLN A 157 -4.20 16.88 -10.31
C GLN A 157 -3.24 17.24 -9.16
N ARG A 158 -3.78 17.36 -7.94
CA ARG A 158 -2.94 17.67 -6.78
C ARG A 158 -2.04 16.48 -6.42
N SER A 159 -2.53 15.25 -6.48
CA SER A 159 -1.70 14.06 -6.30
C SER A 159 -0.56 14.01 -7.30
N ALA A 160 -0.81 14.30 -8.58
CA ALA A 160 0.22 14.39 -9.62
C ALA A 160 1.27 15.45 -9.30
N ALA A 161 0.85 16.62 -8.80
CA ALA A 161 1.77 17.70 -8.42
C ALA A 161 2.71 17.30 -7.27
N TYR A 162 2.30 16.37 -6.42
CA TYR A 162 3.13 15.78 -5.36
C TYR A 162 3.90 14.52 -5.79
N GLY A 163 3.80 14.10 -7.05
CA GLY A 163 4.44 12.88 -7.56
C GLY A 163 3.78 11.60 -7.06
N ILE A 164 2.51 11.67 -6.66
CA ILE A 164 1.75 10.57 -6.08
C ILE A 164 0.84 9.96 -7.15
N THR A 165 0.97 8.65 -7.36
CA THR A 165 0.05 7.85 -8.17
C THR A 165 -1.20 7.52 -7.36
N VAL A 166 -2.36 7.61 -7.99
CA VAL A 166 -3.64 7.23 -7.40
C VAL A 166 -4.03 5.85 -7.92
N LEU A 167 -4.16 4.88 -7.01
CA LEU A 167 -4.88 3.67 -7.29
C LEU A 167 -6.37 4.04 -7.30
N ALA A 168 -6.88 4.28 -8.51
CA ALA A 168 -8.18 4.88 -8.76
C ALA A 168 -9.28 3.81 -8.71
N GLY A 169 -9.87 3.61 -7.55
CA GLY A 169 -10.98 2.71 -7.34
C GLY A 169 -12.21 3.18 -8.13
N THR A 170 -12.66 2.38 -9.06
CA THR A 170 -13.75 2.76 -9.98
C THR A 170 -15.07 2.89 -9.25
N ALA A 171 -15.44 1.88 -8.48
CA ALA A 171 -16.56 1.87 -7.55
C ALA A 171 -16.36 0.68 -6.61
N PHE A 172 -16.60 0.86 -5.34
CA PHE A 172 -16.49 -0.23 -4.38
C PHE A 172 -17.66 -1.22 -4.55
N HIS A 173 -17.37 -2.47 -4.87
CA HIS A 173 -18.40 -3.42 -5.26
C HIS A 173 -19.06 -4.15 -4.08
N GLY A 174 -18.38 -4.33 -2.98
CA GLY A 174 -18.99 -5.06 -1.88
C GLY A 174 -18.14 -5.10 -0.62
N SER A 175 -18.70 -5.67 0.43
CA SER A 175 -17.99 -5.89 1.69
C SER A 175 -18.34 -7.27 2.21
N PHE A 176 -17.39 -8.18 2.17
CA PHE A 176 -17.50 -9.54 2.73
C PHE A 176 -18.83 -10.24 2.34
N ASP A 177 -19.59 -10.71 3.32
CA ASP A 177 -20.86 -11.39 3.10
C ASP A 177 -22.08 -10.44 3.18
N ASN A 178 -21.88 -9.14 3.21
CA ASN A 178 -22.97 -8.19 3.38
C ASN A 178 -23.58 -7.74 2.05
N CYS A 179 -24.47 -8.55 1.52
CA CYS A 179 -25.22 -8.28 0.30
C CYS A 179 -26.28 -7.17 0.44
N SER A 180 -26.45 -6.64 1.65
CA SER A 180 -27.36 -5.52 1.90
C SER A 180 -26.68 -4.18 1.66
N ILE A 181 -25.38 -4.16 1.37
CA ILE A 181 -24.67 -2.94 1.00
C ILE A 181 -25.25 -2.43 -0.30
N PRO A 182 -25.71 -1.19 -0.34
CA PRO A 182 -26.46 -0.66 -1.47
C PRO A 182 -25.71 -0.69 -2.81
N TYR A 183 -24.39 -0.60 -2.80
CA TYR A 183 -23.59 -0.67 -4.03
C TYR A 183 -23.59 -2.04 -4.64
N PHE A 184 -23.36 -3.09 -3.86
CA PHE A 184 -23.47 -4.44 -4.37
C PHE A 184 -24.80 -4.63 -5.10
N ALA A 185 -25.91 -4.33 -4.41
CA ALA A 185 -27.24 -4.49 -5.00
C ALA A 185 -27.46 -3.57 -6.22
N SER A 186 -26.87 -2.38 -6.23
CA SER A 186 -26.96 -1.45 -7.36
C SER A 186 -26.16 -1.95 -8.55
N MET A 187 -24.90 -2.35 -8.35
CA MET A 187 -24.05 -2.86 -9.42
C MET A 187 -24.60 -4.16 -10.00
N GLU A 188 -25.04 -5.08 -9.16
CA GLU A 188 -25.59 -6.36 -9.61
C GLU A 188 -26.87 -6.21 -10.46
N LYS A 189 -27.69 -5.21 -10.18
CA LYS A 189 -28.91 -4.89 -10.96
C LYS A 189 -28.60 -4.09 -12.23
N THR A 190 -27.47 -3.42 -12.28
CA THR A 190 -27.12 -2.58 -13.43
C THR A 190 -26.72 -3.44 -14.64
N PRO A 191 -27.29 -3.20 -15.82
CA PRO A 191 -26.91 -3.91 -17.03
C PRO A 191 -25.42 -3.73 -17.35
N ASP A 192 -24.75 -4.79 -17.80
CA ASP A 192 -23.32 -4.77 -18.16
C ASP A 192 -22.99 -3.67 -19.18
N ALA A 193 -23.89 -3.41 -20.13
CA ALA A 193 -23.71 -2.33 -21.10
C ALA A 193 -23.66 -0.94 -20.43
N THR A 194 -24.40 -0.73 -19.35
CA THR A 194 -24.36 0.52 -18.57
C THR A 194 -23.07 0.65 -17.79
N LEU A 195 -22.59 -0.45 -17.18
CA LEU A 195 -21.29 -0.47 -16.50
C LEU A 195 -20.12 -0.28 -17.49
N THR A 196 -20.22 -0.85 -18.69
CA THR A 196 -19.24 -0.61 -19.77
C THR A 196 -19.25 0.87 -20.19
N ALA A 197 -20.41 1.49 -20.29
CA ALA A 197 -20.52 2.93 -20.59
C ALA A 197 -19.93 3.78 -19.46
N TYR A 198 -20.12 3.39 -18.20
CA TYR A 198 -19.48 4.02 -17.04
C TYR A 198 -17.95 3.90 -17.11
N GLY A 199 -17.43 2.71 -17.38
CA GLY A 199 -16.00 2.51 -17.58
C GLY A 199 -15.43 3.37 -18.71
N ALA A 200 -16.14 3.45 -19.85
CA ALA A 200 -15.74 4.29 -20.96
C ALA A 200 -15.76 5.80 -20.61
N PHE A 201 -16.70 6.24 -19.77
CA PHE A 201 -16.73 7.60 -19.22
C PHE A 201 -15.45 7.87 -18.40
N LEU A 202 -15.09 6.98 -17.46
CA LEU A 202 -13.89 7.11 -16.64
C LEU A 202 -12.62 7.14 -17.52
N GLY A 203 -12.48 6.17 -18.41
CA GLY A 203 -11.32 6.10 -19.32
C GLY A 203 -11.18 7.36 -20.18
N ASN A 204 -12.28 7.86 -20.78
CA ASN A 204 -12.24 9.09 -21.56
C ASN A 204 -11.87 10.33 -20.74
N ARG A 205 -12.35 10.42 -19.50
CA ARG A 205 -12.07 11.57 -18.62
C ARG A 205 -10.63 11.59 -18.16
N TYR A 206 -10.07 10.43 -17.81
CA TYR A 206 -8.82 10.34 -17.06
C TYR A 206 -7.61 9.82 -17.85
N LYS A 207 -7.76 9.37 -19.09
CA LYS A 207 -6.66 8.83 -19.92
C LYS A 207 -5.46 9.75 -20.11
N SER A 208 -5.61 11.05 -19.88
CA SER A 208 -4.52 12.03 -19.99
C SER A 208 -3.81 12.33 -18.67
N TYR A 209 -4.26 11.76 -17.56
CA TYR A 209 -3.62 11.95 -16.27
C TYR A 209 -2.42 11.01 -16.14
N PRO A 210 -1.25 11.46 -15.68
CA PRO A 210 -0.04 10.64 -15.66
C PRO A 210 0.05 9.69 -14.47
N ASN A 211 -0.85 9.81 -13.51
CA ASN A 211 -0.71 9.26 -12.16
C ASN A 211 -1.88 8.36 -11.76
N ILE A 212 -2.34 7.51 -12.65
CA ILE A 212 -3.46 6.58 -12.39
C ILE A 212 -3.00 5.14 -12.58
N ILE A 213 -3.43 4.29 -11.65
CA ILE A 213 -3.58 2.85 -11.82
C ILE A 213 -5.05 2.56 -11.52
N TRP A 214 -5.78 2.01 -12.48
CA TRP A 214 -7.18 1.66 -12.26
C TRP A 214 -7.27 0.49 -11.27
N LEU A 215 -8.20 0.61 -10.31
CA LEU A 215 -8.46 -0.41 -9.32
C LEU A 215 -9.93 -0.86 -9.39
N HIS A 216 -10.12 -2.16 -9.42
CA HIS A 216 -11.43 -2.81 -9.49
C HIS A 216 -11.68 -3.61 -8.21
N GLY A 217 -12.94 -3.96 -7.96
CA GLY A 217 -13.31 -4.83 -6.85
C GLY A 217 -13.82 -4.09 -5.63
N GLY A 218 -13.20 -4.32 -4.51
CA GLY A 218 -13.63 -3.94 -3.17
C GLY A 218 -13.50 -5.14 -2.24
N ASP A 219 -13.95 -5.04 -1.00
CA ASP A 219 -13.99 -6.15 -0.04
C ASP A 219 -14.86 -7.34 -0.53
N ALA A 220 -14.86 -7.60 -1.82
CA ALA A 220 -15.65 -8.64 -2.45
C ALA A 220 -14.75 -9.77 -2.96
N ASN A 221 -15.17 -11.01 -2.74
CA ASN A 221 -14.58 -12.13 -3.44
C ASN A 221 -15.27 -12.34 -4.80
N ALA A 222 -14.70 -13.19 -5.64
CA ALA A 222 -15.23 -13.45 -6.99
C ALA A 222 -16.67 -13.96 -7.03
N SER A 223 -17.16 -14.52 -5.91
CA SER A 223 -18.53 -14.98 -5.74
C SER A 223 -19.09 -14.46 -4.43
N LEU A 224 -19.77 -13.34 -4.48
CA LEU A 224 -20.42 -12.73 -3.33
C LEU A 224 -21.94 -12.94 -3.44
N CYS A 225 -22.55 -13.46 -2.37
CA CYS A 225 -24.00 -13.63 -2.28
C CYS A 225 -24.63 -14.41 -3.44
N GLY A 226 -23.89 -15.35 -4.01
CA GLY A 226 -24.35 -16.14 -5.15
C GLY A 226 -24.25 -15.44 -6.51
N SER A 227 -23.72 -14.22 -6.55
CA SER A 227 -23.43 -13.49 -7.80
C SER A 227 -21.98 -13.65 -8.20
N ASP A 228 -21.73 -13.67 -9.50
CA ASP A 228 -20.38 -13.59 -10.07
C ASP A 228 -20.00 -12.11 -10.24
N VAL A 229 -19.44 -11.55 -9.17
CA VAL A 229 -19.01 -10.14 -9.10
C VAL A 229 -18.03 -9.78 -10.21
N THR A 230 -17.23 -10.73 -10.65
CA THR A 230 -16.20 -10.51 -11.66
C THR A 230 -16.75 -10.06 -13.01
N LYS A 231 -18.01 -10.41 -13.33
CA LYS A 231 -18.66 -9.97 -14.58
C LYS A 231 -18.93 -8.47 -14.60
N LYS A 232 -19.29 -7.92 -13.46
CA LYS A 232 -19.59 -6.49 -13.32
C LYS A 232 -18.30 -5.68 -13.41
N GLU A 233 -17.26 -6.13 -12.73
CA GLU A 233 -15.93 -5.52 -12.81
C GLU A 233 -15.34 -5.66 -14.23
N ASP A 234 -15.51 -6.80 -14.89
CA ASP A 234 -15.09 -6.99 -16.28
C ASP A 234 -15.77 -5.99 -17.23
N ALA A 235 -17.06 -5.73 -17.01
CA ALA A 235 -17.78 -4.74 -17.82
C ALA A 235 -17.20 -3.32 -17.65
N ILE A 236 -16.92 -2.90 -16.43
CA ILE A 236 -16.29 -1.59 -16.15
C ILE A 236 -14.88 -1.54 -16.76
N ALA A 237 -14.06 -2.56 -16.51
CA ALA A 237 -12.67 -2.61 -16.99
C ALA A 237 -12.61 -2.57 -18.53
N ARG A 238 -13.46 -3.30 -19.24
CA ARG A 238 -13.57 -3.24 -20.70
C ARG A 238 -13.98 -1.87 -21.20
N GLY A 239 -14.88 -1.21 -20.48
CA GLY A 239 -15.26 0.16 -20.77
C GLY A 239 -14.06 1.09 -20.67
N ILE A 240 -13.31 1.02 -19.58
CA ILE A 240 -12.08 1.81 -19.40
C ILE A 240 -11.10 1.51 -20.53
N MET A 241 -10.76 0.25 -20.75
CA MET A 241 -9.78 -0.18 -21.75
C MET A 241 -10.14 0.28 -23.17
N SER A 242 -11.44 0.39 -23.48
CA SER A 242 -11.88 0.89 -24.78
C SER A 242 -11.53 2.35 -25.04
N ALA A 243 -11.34 3.14 -24.00
CA ALA A 243 -11.07 4.58 -24.05
C ALA A 243 -9.66 4.94 -23.54
N ASP A 244 -9.11 4.12 -22.65
CA ASP A 244 -7.82 4.26 -21.99
C ASP A 244 -7.07 2.92 -22.02
N PRO A 245 -6.36 2.61 -23.08
CA PRO A 245 -5.65 1.35 -23.23
C PRO A 245 -4.23 1.36 -22.61
N ILE A 246 -3.83 2.43 -21.94
CA ILE A 246 -2.43 2.63 -21.51
C ILE A 246 -2.23 2.52 -20.00
N HIS A 247 -3.22 2.89 -19.18
CA HIS A 247 -3.09 2.80 -17.74
C HIS A 247 -3.14 1.35 -17.26
N LEU A 248 -2.36 1.09 -16.22
CA LEU A 248 -2.34 -0.21 -15.56
C LEU A 248 -3.67 -0.45 -14.83
N MET A 249 -4.01 -1.73 -14.67
CA MET A 249 -5.21 -2.16 -13.95
C MET A 249 -4.86 -3.23 -12.91
N ALA A 250 -5.39 -3.06 -11.73
CA ALA A 250 -5.30 -3.98 -10.61
C ALA A 250 -6.71 -4.33 -10.10
N VAL A 251 -6.80 -5.32 -9.25
CA VAL A 251 -8.03 -5.69 -8.56
C VAL A 251 -7.76 -5.77 -7.06
N GLU A 252 -8.60 -5.14 -6.27
CA GLU A 252 -8.70 -5.45 -4.86
C GLU A 252 -9.76 -6.53 -4.70
N ALA A 253 -9.41 -7.61 -4.06
CA ALA A 253 -10.30 -8.72 -3.83
C ALA A 253 -10.02 -9.35 -2.47
N THR A 254 -11.07 -9.56 -1.69
CA THR A 254 -10.93 -10.29 -0.44
C THR A 254 -10.94 -11.79 -0.67
N ASN A 255 -10.58 -12.51 0.35
CA ASN A 255 -10.80 -13.96 0.44
C ASN A 255 -12.20 -14.27 0.97
N ASN A 256 -12.66 -15.50 0.73
CA ASN A 256 -13.97 -15.99 1.19
C ASN A 256 -14.05 -16.21 2.71
N LYS A 257 -12.92 -16.17 3.40
CA LYS A 257 -12.80 -16.39 4.84
C LYS A 257 -11.58 -15.64 5.34
N TRP A 258 -11.67 -15.15 6.54
CA TRP A 258 -10.54 -14.66 7.27
C TRP A 258 -9.45 -15.74 7.28
N GLY A 259 -8.35 -15.51 6.57
CA GLY A 259 -7.23 -16.45 6.50
C GLY A 259 -6.88 -17.03 5.13
N GLU A 260 -7.64 -16.71 4.08
CA GLU A 260 -7.30 -17.14 2.72
C GLU A 260 -6.92 -15.90 1.88
N ALA A 261 -5.81 -15.95 1.20
CA ALA A 261 -5.35 -14.79 0.46
C ALA A 261 -6.15 -14.55 -0.84
N SER A 262 -6.43 -13.30 -1.10
CA SER A 262 -7.33 -12.83 -2.16
C SER A 262 -6.92 -13.22 -3.57
N ALA A 263 -5.63 -13.33 -3.82
CA ALA A 263 -5.11 -13.62 -5.14
C ALA A 263 -5.65 -14.95 -5.71
N THR A 264 -5.93 -15.94 -4.86
CA THR A 264 -6.46 -17.24 -5.32
C THR A 264 -7.89 -17.20 -5.81
N ASN A 265 -8.72 -16.25 -5.32
CA ASN A 265 -10.12 -16.18 -5.68
C ASN A 265 -10.35 -15.47 -7.04
N TRP A 266 -9.54 -14.47 -7.33
CA TRP A 266 -9.64 -13.74 -8.59
C TRP A 266 -8.75 -14.31 -9.68
N SER A 267 -7.67 -15.03 -9.35
CA SER A 267 -6.76 -15.60 -10.34
C SER A 267 -7.44 -16.59 -11.28
N SER A 268 -8.30 -17.45 -10.75
CA SER A 268 -9.06 -18.38 -11.57
C SER A 268 -10.04 -17.71 -12.54
N TYR A 269 -10.50 -16.50 -12.20
CA TYR A 269 -11.41 -15.71 -13.02
C TYR A 269 -10.70 -14.73 -13.95
N THR A 270 -9.56 -14.21 -13.54
CA THR A 270 -8.85 -13.15 -14.27
C THR A 270 -7.61 -13.68 -15.00
N PHE A 271 -6.99 -14.74 -14.48
CA PHE A 271 -5.77 -15.32 -15.05
C PHE A 271 -5.93 -16.75 -15.56
N GLY A 272 -7.02 -17.45 -15.27
CA GLY A 272 -7.21 -18.87 -15.63
C GLY A 272 -6.96 -19.16 -17.10
N THR A 273 -6.76 -20.42 -17.43
CA THR A 273 -6.47 -20.89 -18.79
C THR A 273 -7.45 -20.30 -19.80
N GLY A 274 -6.94 -19.42 -20.66
CA GLY A 274 -7.75 -18.69 -21.60
C GLY A 274 -8.21 -17.32 -21.15
N ASN A 275 -7.52 -16.69 -20.14
CA ASN A 275 -7.83 -15.37 -19.60
C ASN A 275 -8.71 -14.54 -20.58
N PRO A 276 -10.05 -14.64 -20.52
CA PRO A 276 -10.90 -13.95 -21.46
C PRO A 276 -10.90 -12.43 -21.18
N ARG A 277 -10.28 -12.02 -20.08
CA ARG A 277 -10.42 -10.68 -19.55
C ARG A 277 -9.26 -9.77 -19.87
N GLY A 278 -8.05 -10.23 -20.04
CA GLY A 278 -6.90 -9.56 -20.67
C GLY A 278 -6.53 -8.15 -20.20
N TRP A 279 -7.29 -7.59 -19.25
CA TRP A 279 -7.11 -6.22 -18.78
C TRP A 279 -6.25 -6.12 -17.52
N LEU A 280 -6.17 -7.17 -16.71
CA LEU A 280 -5.40 -7.14 -15.47
C LEU A 280 -3.91 -7.12 -15.77
N THR A 281 -3.22 -6.13 -15.27
CA THR A 281 -1.79 -5.89 -15.52
C THR A 281 -0.92 -5.98 -14.28
N LEU A 282 -1.52 -5.81 -13.09
CA LEU A 282 -0.86 -5.92 -11.79
C LEU A 282 -1.63 -6.87 -10.88
N GLY A 283 -0.90 -7.74 -10.21
CA GLY A 283 -1.45 -8.58 -9.14
C GLY A 283 -1.43 -7.87 -7.80
N THR A 284 -2.34 -8.25 -6.94
CA THR A 284 -2.40 -7.78 -5.56
C THR A 284 -2.47 -8.94 -4.59
N ILE A 285 -1.95 -8.74 -3.40
CA ILE A 285 -2.24 -9.58 -2.24
C ILE A 285 -3.02 -8.76 -1.22
N TYR A 286 -3.96 -9.43 -0.55
CA TYR A 286 -4.87 -8.83 0.43
C TYR A 286 -4.79 -9.62 1.74
N PRO A 287 -3.80 -9.37 2.60
CA PRO A 287 -3.61 -10.12 3.84
C PRO A 287 -4.48 -9.65 5.00
N LYS A 288 -5.28 -8.60 4.84
CA LYS A 288 -6.20 -8.10 5.86
C LYS A 288 -7.21 -9.17 6.28
N GLY A 289 -7.52 -9.22 7.55
CA GLY A 289 -8.50 -10.16 8.07
C GLY A 289 -7.95 -11.57 8.33
N LEU A 290 -6.67 -11.79 8.16
CA LEU A 290 -6.06 -13.04 8.59
C LEU A 290 -5.94 -13.05 10.11
N PRO A 291 -6.48 -14.07 10.83
CA PRO A 291 -6.46 -14.12 12.30
C PRO A 291 -5.04 -14.26 12.87
N THR A 292 -4.12 -14.62 12.03
CA THR A 292 -2.70 -14.70 12.31
C THR A 292 -1.96 -14.06 11.16
N ARG A 293 -0.78 -13.50 11.41
CA ARG A 293 0.09 -12.95 10.37
C ARG A 293 0.17 -13.90 9.19
N VAL A 294 0.09 -13.34 7.99
CA VAL A 294 0.36 -14.11 6.77
C VAL A 294 1.82 -14.52 6.80
N PHE A 295 2.07 -15.80 6.75
CA PHE A 295 3.43 -16.32 6.75
C PHE A 295 4.06 -16.20 5.35
N ALA A 296 5.38 -16.06 5.32
CA ALA A 296 6.13 -15.92 4.08
C ALA A 296 5.79 -16.99 3.05
N GLU A 297 5.68 -18.22 3.51
CA GLU A 297 5.37 -19.37 2.67
C GLU A 297 3.97 -19.30 2.05
N GLU A 298 2.99 -18.74 2.78
CA GLU A 298 1.63 -18.58 2.28
C GLU A 298 1.58 -17.54 1.17
N ILE A 299 2.20 -16.39 1.37
CA ILE A 299 2.29 -15.33 0.35
C ILE A 299 3.01 -15.86 -0.90
N ALA A 300 4.12 -16.53 -0.69
CA ALA A 300 4.89 -17.08 -1.79
C ALA A 300 4.14 -18.19 -2.55
N GLN A 301 3.36 -19.02 -1.87
CA GLN A 301 2.49 -20.01 -2.51
C GLN A 301 1.42 -19.33 -3.38
N ILE A 302 0.83 -18.24 -2.90
CA ILE A 302 -0.16 -17.47 -3.64
C ILE A 302 0.46 -16.88 -4.91
N VAL A 303 1.62 -16.24 -4.79
CA VAL A 303 2.35 -15.67 -5.92
C VAL A 303 2.74 -16.77 -6.92
N ALA A 304 3.24 -17.91 -6.44
CA ALA A 304 3.62 -19.04 -7.29
C ALA A 304 2.40 -19.70 -7.95
N GLN A 305 1.29 -19.85 -7.23
CA GLN A 305 0.05 -20.41 -7.77
C GLN A 305 -0.49 -19.53 -8.89
N ASN A 306 -0.55 -18.22 -8.67
CA ASN A 306 -1.00 -17.28 -9.68
C ASN A 306 -0.11 -17.29 -10.92
N ALA A 307 1.21 -17.36 -10.75
CA ALA A 307 2.14 -17.50 -11.86
C ALA A 307 1.89 -18.80 -12.70
N THR A 308 1.48 -19.87 -12.03
CA THR A 308 1.15 -21.15 -12.68
C THR A 308 -0.21 -21.10 -13.40
N GLU A 309 -1.20 -20.52 -12.76
CA GLU A 309 -2.58 -20.43 -13.27
C GLU A 309 -2.68 -19.47 -14.46
N THR A 310 -1.83 -18.45 -14.53
CA THR A 310 -1.79 -17.52 -15.66
C THR A 310 -1.28 -18.16 -16.96
N GLY A 311 -0.86 -19.42 -16.92
CA GLY A 311 -0.32 -20.10 -18.10
C GLY A 311 0.97 -19.49 -18.62
N ALA A 312 1.74 -18.93 -17.72
CA ALA A 312 3.11 -18.43 -17.92
C ALA A 312 3.29 -17.24 -18.87
N THR A 313 2.24 -16.59 -19.38
CA THR A 313 2.49 -15.34 -20.12
C THR A 313 1.23 -14.47 -20.25
N PRO A 314 1.36 -13.21 -19.86
CA PRO A 314 2.54 -12.60 -19.24
C PRO A 314 2.51 -12.72 -17.72
N PHE A 315 3.67 -12.91 -17.10
CA PHE A 315 3.86 -12.76 -15.66
C PHE A 315 3.25 -11.42 -15.18
N VAL A 316 2.55 -11.47 -14.05
CA VAL A 316 1.94 -10.29 -13.46
C VAL A 316 2.65 -10.05 -12.13
N PRO A 317 3.39 -8.94 -11.99
CA PRO A 317 4.08 -8.64 -10.74
C PRO A 317 3.10 -8.16 -9.66
N TYR A 318 3.45 -8.37 -8.40
CA TYR A 318 2.56 -8.22 -7.25
C TYR A 318 3.00 -7.11 -6.29
N PHE A 319 1.99 -6.44 -5.69
CA PHE A 319 2.14 -5.59 -4.51
C PHE A 319 1.08 -5.93 -3.46
N SER A 320 1.34 -5.57 -2.20
CA SER A 320 0.33 -5.68 -1.15
C SER A 320 -0.57 -4.45 -1.17
N ILE A 321 -1.88 -4.67 -1.28
CA ILE A 321 -2.85 -3.58 -1.41
C ILE A 321 -3.51 -3.22 -0.09
N GLU A 322 -3.78 -4.22 0.75
CA GLU A 322 -4.42 -3.99 2.03
C GLU A 322 -3.96 -5.00 3.08
N ASP A 323 -3.33 -4.52 4.13
CA ASP A 323 -2.90 -5.29 5.30
C ASP A 323 -3.74 -4.95 6.53
N PRO A 324 -3.50 -5.62 7.67
CA PRO A 324 -4.09 -5.23 8.93
C PRO A 324 -3.89 -3.74 9.20
N TYR A 325 -4.96 -3.06 9.59
CA TYR A 325 -4.94 -1.62 9.80
C TYR A 325 -4.48 -1.24 11.20
N GLU A 326 -3.77 -0.14 11.27
CA GLU A 326 -3.62 0.59 12.52
C GLU A 326 -5.02 1.04 13.02
N TYR A 327 -5.29 0.87 14.32
CA TYR A 327 -6.62 1.09 14.90
C TYR A 327 -7.76 0.23 14.30
N GLU A 328 -7.44 -0.98 13.85
CA GLU A 328 -8.44 -1.90 13.34
C GLU A 328 -9.54 -2.18 14.40
N PRO A 329 -10.82 -1.86 14.11
CA PRO A 329 -11.88 -1.99 15.11
C PRO A 329 -12.45 -3.41 15.24
N TYR A 330 -12.22 -4.25 14.23
CA TYR A 330 -12.86 -5.58 14.13
C TYR A 330 -11.95 -6.70 14.61
N GLU A 331 -10.69 -6.41 14.87
CA GLU A 331 -9.68 -7.36 15.32
C GLU A 331 -8.99 -6.86 16.60
N ALA A 332 -8.16 -7.71 17.20
CA ALA A 332 -7.31 -7.25 18.29
C ALA A 332 -6.35 -6.17 17.77
N PRO A 333 -6.17 -5.06 18.50
CA PRO A 333 -5.32 -3.97 18.02
C PRO A 333 -3.90 -4.47 17.77
N TYR A 334 -3.40 -4.16 16.58
CA TYR A 334 -2.03 -4.48 16.19
C TYR A 334 -1.05 -3.46 16.82
N THR A 335 0.10 -3.95 17.25
CA THR A 335 1.22 -3.07 17.64
C THR A 335 1.94 -2.54 16.40
N ASP A 336 2.63 -1.41 16.53
CA ASP A 336 3.45 -0.85 15.43
C ASP A 336 4.44 -1.87 14.88
N GLU A 337 5.03 -2.68 15.78
CA GLU A 337 5.95 -3.75 15.37
C GLU A 337 5.25 -4.84 14.56
N GLN A 338 4.03 -5.24 14.94
CA GLN A 338 3.28 -6.23 14.18
C GLN A 338 2.93 -5.74 12.78
N LEU A 339 2.59 -4.45 12.65
CA LEU A 339 2.35 -3.81 11.35
C LEU A 339 3.64 -3.74 10.52
N ARG A 340 4.80 -3.41 11.15
CA ARG A 340 6.09 -3.46 10.47
C ARG A 340 6.44 -4.87 10.00
N GLN A 341 6.32 -5.85 10.89
CA GLN A 341 6.60 -7.25 10.57
C GLN A 341 5.74 -7.73 9.39
N GLN A 342 4.46 -7.38 9.38
CA GLN A 342 3.56 -7.73 8.28
C GLN A 342 4.11 -7.17 6.96
N GLY A 343 4.43 -5.87 6.91
CA GLY A 343 4.93 -5.24 5.70
C GLY A 343 6.24 -5.83 5.17
N TYR A 344 7.20 -6.13 6.05
CA TYR A 344 8.43 -6.81 5.62
C TYR A 344 8.17 -8.24 5.16
N THR A 345 7.26 -8.96 5.82
CA THR A 345 6.87 -10.32 5.42
C THR A 345 6.29 -10.32 4.01
N GLU A 346 5.39 -9.41 3.71
CA GLU A 346 4.75 -9.30 2.40
C GLU A 346 5.75 -9.03 1.29
N VAL A 347 6.56 -7.99 1.49
CA VAL A 347 7.52 -7.58 0.45
C VAL A 347 8.59 -8.64 0.24
N LEU A 348 9.18 -9.20 1.30
CA LEU A 348 10.24 -10.19 1.18
C LEU A 348 9.76 -11.58 0.75
N SER A 349 8.44 -11.80 0.72
CA SER A 349 7.85 -13.08 0.29
C SER A 349 7.29 -13.07 -1.13
N GLY A 350 7.35 -11.94 -1.83
CA GLY A 350 6.93 -11.90 -3.24
C GLY A 350 6.19 -10.65 -3.69
N ALA A 351 5.69 -9.78 -2.78
CA ALA A 351 5.09 -8.50 -3.14
C ALA A 351 6.18 -7.45 -3.47
N HIS A 352 7.08 -7.79 -4.37
CA HIS A 352 8.30 -7.01 -4.64
C HIS A 352 8.03 -5.64 -5.30
N LEU A 353 6.83 -5.41 -5.82
CA LEU A 353 6.44 -4.07 -6.30
C LEU A 353 6.22 -3.09 -5.15
N GLY A 354 5.99 -3.55 -3.92
CA GLY A 354 5.76 -2.71 -2.76
C GLY A 354 4.45 -2.98 -2.02
N ARG A 355 4.02 -2.01 -1.23
CA ARG A 355 2.79 -2.12 -0.43
C ARG A 355 2.13 -0.77 -0.15
N LEU A 356 0.84 -0.83 0.19
CA LEU A 356 0.11 0.23 0.88
C LEU A 356 -0.10 -0.20 2.32
N PHE A 357 0.08 0.72 3.27
CA PHE A 357 -0.32 0.49 4.65
C PHE A 357 -1.72 1.05 4.90
N GLY A 358 -2.41 0.59 5.93
CA GLY A 358 -3.73 1.06 6.29
C GLY A 358 -3.82 1.64 7.71
N SER A 359 -4.73 2.58 7.90
CA SER A 359 -5.09 3.11 9.21
C SER A 359 -6.56 3.49 9.26
N SER A 360 -7.30 2.89 10.20
CA SER A 360 -8.70 3.28 10.47
C SER A 360 -8.84 4.67 11.06
N GLY A 361 -7.72 5.32 11.36
CA GLY A 361 -7.67 6.75 11.70
C GLY A 361 -7.45 7.67 10.49
N ILE A 362 -7.13 7.12 9.31
CA ILE A 362 -6.87 7.91 8.09
C ILE A 362 -7.94 7.67 7.04
N TRP A 363 -8.14 6.43 6.60
CA TRP A 363 -8.91 6.11 5.40
C TRP A 363 -10.32 6.72 5.32
N PRO A 364 -11.07 6.86 6.47
CA PRO A 364 -12.43 7.40 6.44
C PRO A 364 -12.47 8.93 6.59
N PHE A 365 -11.32 9.59 6.76
CA PHE A 365 -11.18 11.05 6.88
C PHE A 365 -12.21 11.74 7.77
N GLY A 366 -12.55 11.12 8.92
CA GLY A 366 -13.48 11.67 9.91
C GLY A 366 -14.93 11.27 9.70
N ALA A 367 -15.22 10.34 8.80
CA ALA A 367 -16.55 9.79 8.66
C ALA A 367 -17.06 9.17 9.97
N THR A 368 -18.27 9.54 10.35
CA THR A 368 -18.83 9.20 11.67
C THR A 368 -19.05 7.71 11.91
N CYS A 369 -19.19 6.92 10.84
CA CYS A 369 -19.38 5.47 10.94
C CYS A 369 -18.12 4.73 11.34
N CYS A 370 -16.96 5.20 10.87
CA CYS A 370 -15.82 4.32 10.63
C CYS A 370 -14.50 4.91 11.10
N GLN A 371 -14.49 6.13 11.62
CA GLN A 371 -13.30 6.76 12.18
C GLN A 371 -12.94 6.11 13.52
N HIS A 372 -11.80 5.44 13.57
CA HIS A 372 -11.23 4.88 14.78
C HIS A 372 -9.88 5.52 15.10
N GLY A 373 -9.52 5.53 16.39
CA GLY A 373 -8.30 6.23 16.82
C GLY A 373 -8.40 7.75 16.76
N PRO A 374 -7.26 8.47 16.71
CA PRO A 374 -7.20 9.92 16.58
C PRO A 374 -7.76 10.42 15.25
N SER A 375 -7.92 11.75 15.10
CA SER A 375 -8.29 12.33 13.82
C SER A 375 -7.23 12.04 12.75
N TRP A 376 -7.62 12.00 11.48
CA TRP A 376 -6.71 11.74 10.38
C TRP A 376 -5.50 12.70 10.35
N LYS A 377 -5.68 13.96 10.77
CA LYS A 377 -4.59 14.96 10.88
C LYS A 377 -3.54 14.57 11.91
N VAL A 378 -3.93 13.94 12.99
CA VAL A 378 -3.00 13.43 14.01
C VAL A 378 -2.38 12.10 13.54
N ASN A 379 -3.22 11.25 12.96
CA ASN A 379 -2.84 9.91 12.55
C ASN A 379 -1.83 9.87 11.39
N MET A 380 -1.82 10.90 10.56
CA MET A 380 -0.80 11.04 9.51
C MET A 380 0.64 10.96 10.03
N ASP A 381 0.88 11.30 11.28
CA ASP A 381 2.20 11.32 11.93
C ASP A 381 2.33 10.24 13.02
N HIS A 382 1.49 9.23 12.98
CA HIS A 382 1.60 8.05 13.85
C HIS A 382 2.77 7.14 13.44
N PRO A 383 3.33 6.32 14.35
CA PRO A 383 4.49 5.48 14.08
C PRO A 383 4.41 4.63 12.83
N ALA A 384 3.27 3.97 12.55
CA ALA A 384 3.12 3.12 11.37
C ALA A 384 3.32 3.87 10.05
N SER A 385 2.94 5.16 9.99
CA SER A 385 3.16 6.03 8.83
C SER A 385 4.66 6.28 8.57
N PHE A 386 5.47 6.42 9.62
CA PHE A 386 6.92 6.53 9.51
C PHE A 386 7.59 5.18 9.21
N ASP A 387 7.01 4.09 9.72
CA ASP A 387 7.51 2.75 9.42
C ASP A 387 7.32 2.40 7.94
N GLN A 388 6.21 2.83 7.34
CA GLN A 388 5.98 2.74 5.90
C GLN A 388 7.03 3.54 5.11
N GLN A 389 7.36 4.75 5.54
CA GLN A 389 8.44 5.54 4.94
C GLN A 389 9.76 4.78 4.97
N ARG A 390 10.16 4.27 6.13
CA ARG A 390 11.44 3.58 6.34
C ARG A 390 11.56 2.30 5.54
N LEU A 391 10.46 1.54 5.44
CA LEU A 391 10.38 0.36 4.58
C LEU A 391 10.60 0.79 3.12
N GLY A 392 9.84 1.77 2.64
CA GLY A 392 9.98 2.27 1.28
C GLY A 392 11.39 2.80 0.97
N ASP A 393 12.02 3.53 1.90
CA ASP A 393 13.37 4.04 1.74
C ASP A 393 14.41 2.93 1.70
N LEU A 394 14.25 1.87 2.52
CA LEU A 394 15.13 0.71 2.47
C LEU A 394 15.09 0.04 1.10
N PHE A 395 13.89 -0.32 0.61
CA PHE A 395 13.77 -1.04 -0.67
C PHE A 395 14.19 -0.16 -1.86
N ARG A 396 13.89 1.14 -1.86
CA ARG A 396 14.37 2.08 -2.90
C ARG A 396 15.88 2.26 -2.90
N SER A 397 16.55 2.02 -1.78
CA SER A 397 18.02 2.08 -1.70
C SER A 397 18.72 0.85 -2.25
N ARG A 398 17.96 -0.15 -2.73
CA ARG A 398 18.46 -1.43 -3.28
C ARG A 398 17.69 -1.77 -4.56
N GLU A 399 18.19 -2.77 -5.30
CA GLU A 399 17.55 -3.26 -6.51
C GLU A 399 16.36 -4.17 -6.18
N HIS A 400 15.31 -3.58 -5.59
CA HIS A 400 14.10 -4.29 -5.16
C HIS A 400 13.42 -5.07 -6.30
N TRP A 401 13.59 -4.65 -7.55
CA TRP A 401 13.01 -5.28 -8.72
C TRP A 401 13.70 -6.60 -9.13
N GLU A 402 14.89 -6.85 -8.59
CA GLU A 402 15.63 -8.09 -8.76
C GLU A 402 15.40 -9.09 -7.61
N MET A 403 14.55 -8.76 -6.64
CA MET A 403 14.33 -9.59 -5.46
C MET A 403 13.71 -10.95 -5.80
N VAL A 404 14.22 -11.98 -5.13
CA VAL A 404 13.73 -13.36 -5.15
C VAL A 404 13.63 -13.84 -3.71
N ALA A 405 12.45 -14.30 -3.31
CA ALA A 405 12.21 -14.79 -1.95
C ALA A 405 13.00 -16.07 -1.65
N ASP A 406 13.58 -16.17 -0.45
CA ASP A 406 14.34 -17.32 0.05
C ASP A 406 13.42 -18.34 0.74
N LEU A 407 12.56 -19.00 -0.03
CA LEU A 407 11.54 -19.90 0.52
C LEU A 407 12.09 -21.25 0.99
N ASP A 408 13.20 -21.68 0.42
CA ASP A 408 13.87 -22.94 0.72
C ASP A 408 15.02 -22.77 1.75
N HIS A 409 15.13 -21.56 2.34
CA HIS A 409 16.19 -21.21 3.28
C HIS A 409 17.60 -21.49 2.77
N ALA A 410 17.80 -21.26 1.47
CA ALA A 410 19.11 -21.43 0.83
C ALA A 410 20.06 -20.26 1.11
N VAL A 411 19.55 -19.11 1.57
CA VAL A 411 20.30 -17.92 1.95
C VAL A 411 20.53 -17.89 3.46
N VAL A 412 19.46 -17.87 4.25
CA VAL A 412 19.54 -17.99 5.71
C VAL A 412 19.32 -19.45 6.10
N THR A 413 20.42 -20.17 6.28
CA THR A 413 20.41 -21.64 6.42
C THR A 413 20.16 -22.16 7.82
N ALA A 414 20.25 -21.32 8.84
CA ALA A 414 19.92 -21.65 10.23
C ALA A 414 19.59 -20.41 11.05
N GLY A 415 18.85 -20.58 12.14
CA GLY A 415 18.46 -19.52 13.06
C GLY A 415 17.27 -18.70 12.58
N PHE A 416 16.63 -19.07 11.47
CA PHE A 416 15.52 -18.32 10.87
C PHE A 416 14.22 -18.39 11.67
N GLY A 417 14.11 -19.26 12.69
CA GLY A 417 12.91 -19.35 13.51
C GLY A 417 11.73 -20.05 12.82
N SER A 418 10.52 -19.78 13.29
CA SER A 418 9.28 -20.33 12.71
C SER A 418 8.05 -19.54 13.18
N GLY A 419 6.95 -19.65 12.46
CA GLY A 419 5.70 -18.99 12.79
C GLY A 419 5.87 -17.47 12.92
N ALA A 420 5.36 -16.88 13.99
CA ALA A 420 5.49 -15.44 14.23
C ALA A 420 6.96 -14.94 14.39
N ASN A 421 7.89 -15.85 14.66
CA ASN A 421 9.31 -15.55 14.84
C ASN A 421 10.14 -15.91 13.60
N LEU A 422 9.51 -16.20 12.47
CA LEU A 422 10.19 -16.53 11.24
C LEU A 422 10.90 -15.29 10.67
N THR A 423 12.21 -15.43 10.46
CA THR A 423 12.99 -14.47 9.66
C THR A 423 12.64 -14.67 8.18
N VAL A 424 12.15 -13.63 7.55
CA VAL A 424 11.85 -13.65 6.11
C VAL A 424 13.01 -13.02 5.34
N THR A 425 13.38 -13.63 4.22
CA THR A 425 14.58 -13.26 3.48
C THR A 425 14.29 -13.21 1.98
N SER A 426 14.86 -12.22 1.32
CA SER A 426 14.99 -12.17 -0.14
C SER A 426 16.42 -11.80 -0.53
N ARG A 427 16.80 -12.18 -1.72
CA ARG A 427 18.05 -11.73 -2.36
C ARG A 427 17.78 -11.23 -3.76
N THR A 428 18.64 -10.37 -4.29
CA THR A 428 18.58 -10.02 -5.70
C THR A 428 19.02 -11.19 -6.58
N SER A 429 18.42 -11.34 -7.75
CA SER A 429 18.65 -12.45 -8.69
C SER A 429 20.11 -12.44 -9.20
N ASP A 430 20.71 -11.27 -9.33
CA ASP A 430 22.10 -11.06 -9.71
C ASP A 430 23.10 -11.26 -8.54
N GLY A 431 22.60 -11.45 -7.31
CA GLY A 431 23.43 -11.66 -6.12
C GLY A 431 24.08 -10.41 -5.58
N GLN A 432 23.53 -9.21 -5.88
CA GLN A 432 24.08 -7.95 -5.37
C GLN A 432 23.70 -7.69 -3.91
N THR A 433 22.48 -8.06 -3.50
CA THR A 433 21.96 -7.75 -2.16
C THR A 433 21.16 -8.91 -1.55
N ILE A 434 21.31 -9.10 -0.23
CA ILE A 434 20.44 -9.93 0.62
C ILE A 434 19.78 -9.01 1.63
N ILE A 435 18.45 -9.16 1.83
CA ILE A 435 17.69 -8.49 2.87
C ILE A 435 16.95 -9.56 3.69
N ALA A 436 17.16 -9.57 5.03
CA ALA A 436 16.50 -10.49 5.93
C ALA A 436 15.89 -9.70 7.11
N TYR A 437 14.57 -9.74 7.24
CA TYR A 437 13.86 -9.17 8.38
C TYR A 437 13.79 -10.19 9.52
N VAL A 438 14.30 -9.79 10.68
CA VAL A 438 14.35 -10.59 11.91
C VAL A 438 13.34 -10.01 12.89
N PRO A 439 12.22 -10.72 13.17
CA PRO A 439 11.22 -10.23 14.12
C PRO A 439 11.73 -10.27 15.57
N ASN A 440 11.14 -9.47 16.44
CA ASN A 440 11.56 -9.32 17.85
C ASN A 440 11.57 -10.63 18.66
N GLY A 441 10.76 -11.58 18.30
CA GLY A 441 10.74 -12.89 18.97
C GLY A 441 11.86 -13.84 18.54
N ASN A 442 12.64 -13.47 17.52
CA ASN A 442 13.75 -14.29 17.03
C ASN A 442 15.10 -13.70 17.47
N ALA A 443 15.52 -14.00 18.69
CA ALA A 443 16.85 -13.61 19.20
C ALA A 443 17.97 -14.59 18.74
N ALA A 444 17.68 -15.52 17.83
CA ALA A 444 18.66 -16.50 17.39
C ALA A 444 19.71 -15.85 16.50
N THR A 445 20.93 -16.40 16.58
CA THR A 445 22.00 -16.07 15.62
C THR A 445 21.66 -16.68 14.26
N LEU A 446 21.54 -15.84 13.24
CA LEU A 446 21.33 -16.29 11.87
C LEU A 446 22.64 -16.87 11.29
N THR A 447 22.54 -17.94 10.55
CA THR A 447 23.64 -18.44 9.70
C THR A 447 23.30 -18.16 8.25
N VAL A 448 24.10 -17.32 7.59
CA VAL A 448 23.88 -16.88 6.21
C VAL A 448 24.93 -17.52 5.30
N ASP A 449 24.50 -18.07 4.17
CA ASP A 449 25.37 -18.49 3.08
C ASP A 449 25.84 -17.25 2.31
N MET A 450 27.06 -16.79 2.63
CA MET A 450 27.65 -15.61 2.01
C MET A 450 27.96 -15.79 0.52
N SER A 451 28.00 -17.01 0.01
CA SER A 451 28.22 -17.28 -1.42
C SER A 451 27.05 -16.87 -2.32
N LYS A 452 25.92 -16.49 -1.70
CA LYS A 452 24.77 -15.92 -2.41
C LYS A 452 25.00 -14.46 -2.85
N ILE A 453 26.01 -13.79 -2.30
CA ILE A 453 26.55 -12.55 -2.85
C ILE A 453 27.59 -12.91 -3.91
N THR A 454 27.30 -12.60 -5.16
CA THR A 454 28.09 -13.03 -6.33
C THR A 454 28.91 -11.89 -6.91
N SER A 455 29.58 -11.14 -6.05
CA SER A 455 30.34 -9.98 -6.47
C SER A 455 31.66 -10.30 -7.17
N GLY A 456 32.14 -9.36 -7.98
CA GLY A 456 33.42 -9.48 -8.67
C GLY A 456 34.63 -9.43 -7.76
N ILE A 457 34.53 -8.85 -6.56
CA ILE A 457 35.65 -8.71 -5.59
C ILE A 457 35.54 -9.69 -4.41
N LEU A 458 34.55 -10.53 -4.36
CA LEU A 458 34.27 -11.54 -3.34
C LEU A 458 34.26 -10.97 -1.91
N GLN A 459 33.73 -9.78 -1.75
CA GLN A 459 33.58 -9.06 -0.48
C GLN A 459 32.13 -8.52 -0.37
N ALA A 460 31.60 -8.56 0.85
CA ALA A 460 30.27 -8.06 1.15
C ALA A 460 30.27 -7.07 2.32
N ASN A 461 29.60 -5.95 2.17
CA ASN A 461 29.30 -5.00 3.23
C ASN A 461 28.05 -5.44 3.98
N CYS A 462 28.14 -5.59 5.30
CA CYS A 462 27.04 -6.07 6.13
C CYS A 462 26.57 -4.98 7.09
N TRP A 463 25.24 -4.88 7.23
CA TRP A 463 24.59 -3.85 8.01
C TRP A 463 23.44 -4.43 8.85
N TRP A 464 23.24 -3.85 10.04
CA TRP A 464 21.97 -3.90 10.74
C TRP A 464 21.21 -2.60 10.49
N TYR A 465 20.00 -2.71 9.96
CA TYR A 465 19.07 -1.60 9.78
C TYR A 465 17.95 -1.73 10.81
N ASN A 466 17.69 -0.66 11.55
CA ASN A 466 16.60 -0.62 12.52
C ASN A 466 15.34 -0.12 11.83
N PRO A 467 14.31 -0.95 11.63
CA PRO A 467 13.12 -0.58 10.87
C PRO A 467 12.24 0.43 11.60
N ALA A 468 12.34 0.52 12.95
CA ALA A 468 11.59 1.46 13.75
C ALA A 468 12.22 2.87 13.81
N SER A 469 13.50 3.03 13.50
CA SER A 469 14.17 4.33 13.51
C SER A 469 14.74 4.77 12.17
N GLY A 470 14.90 3.84 11.22
CA GLY A 470 15.57 4.07 9.94
C GLY A 470 17.11 4.16 10.04
N SER A 471 17.68 3.86 11.20
CA SER A 471 19.14 3.94 11.38
C SER A 471 19.83 2.68 10.87
N ALA A 472 20.93 2.86 10.14
CA ALA A 472 21.80 1.77 9.67
C ALA A 472 23.10 1.72 10.48
N ARG A 473 23.46 0.52 10.94
CA ARG A 473 24.71 0.25 11.66
C ARG A 473 25.59 -0.68 10.84
N PHE A 474 26.74 -0.22 10.41
CA PHE A 474 27.72 -1.05 9.72
C PHE A 474 28.28 -2.13 10.64
N ILE A 475 28.22 -3.38 10.23
CA ILE A 475 28.76 -4.54 10.96
C ILE A 475 30.21 -4.79 10.56
N GLY A 476 30.51 -4.73 9.26
CA GLY A 476 31.82 -4.97 8.70
C GLY A 476 31.78 -5.38 7.24
N ASN A 477 32.96 -5.52 6.67
CA ASN A 477 33.17 -6.06 5.33
C ASN A 477 33.74 -7.48 5.48
N TYR A 478 33.16 -8.45 4.77
CA TYR A 478 33.48 -9.86 4.91
C TYR A 478 33.53 -10.57 3.56
N ALA A 479 34.26 -11.70 3.52
CA ALA A 479 34.29 -12.52 2.31
C ALA A 479 32.92 -13.03 1.93
N SER A 480 32.55 -12.92 0.66
CA SER A 480 31.32 -13.47 0.09
C SER A 480 31.49 -14.96 -0.27
N SER A 481 31.90 -15.76 0.72
CA SER A 481 32.12 -17.21 0.56
C SER A 481 31.88 -17.95 1.89
N GLY A 482 31.41 -19.17 1.80
CA GLY A 482 31.09 -20.00 2.96
C GLY A 482 29.91 -19.41 3.77
N THR A 483 29.80 -19.81 5.02
CA THR A 483 28.73 -19.35 5.91
C THR A 483 29.25 -18.35 6.95
N ARG A 484 28.37 -17.43 7.38
CA ARG A 484 28.68 -16.47 8.43
C ARG A 484 27.50 -16.32 9.39
N SER A 485 27.82 -16.15 10.66
CA SER A 485 26.82 -15.91 11.71
C SER A 485 26.63 -14.42 11.97
N PHE A 486 25.35 -14.02 12.12
CA PHE A 486 24.93 -12.66 12.47
C PHE A 486 23.96 -12.72 13.63
N THR A 487 24.25 -12.00 14.72
CA THR A 487 23.40 -11.90 15.90
C THR A 487 22.76 -10.51 15.90
N PRO A 488 21.42 -10.40 16.00
CA PRO A 488 20.77 -9.10 16.14
C PRO A 488 21.35 -8.28 17.30
N PRO A 489 21.39 -6.94 17.20
CA PRO A 489 21.97 -6.08 18.25
C PRO A 489 21.29 -6.18 19.61
N ASP A 490 19.99 -6.45 19.61
CA ASP A 490 19.15 -6.63 20.80
C ASP A 490 17.90 -7.47 20.44
N SER A 491 16.91 -7.51 21.34
CA SER A 491 15.68 -8.29 21.18
C SER A 491 14.58 -7.59 20.37
N ASN A 492 14.82 -6.37 19.85
CA ASN A 492 13.87 -5.71 18.95
C ASN A 492 13.93 -6.33 17.55
N ASP A 493 13.02 -5.86 16.67
CA ASP A 493 13.08 -6.23 15.27
C ASP A 493 14.22 -5.51 14.52
N TRP A 494 14.88 -6.24 13.62
CA TRP A 494 16.03 -5.77 12.85
C TRP A 494 15.96 -6.26 11.41
N VAL A 495 16.62 -5.53 10.51
CA VAL A 495 16.85 -5.98 9.14
C VAL A 495 18.35 -6.17 8.91
N LEU A 496 18.75 -7.38 8.58
CA LEU A 496 20.10 -7.66 8.10
C LEU A 496 20.15 -7.34 6.60
N VAL A 497 21.06 -6.45 6.22
CA VAL A 497 21.33 -6.11 4.83
C VAL A 497 22.76 -6.47 4.51
N ILE A 498 22.97 -7.23 3.46
CA ILE A 498 24.28 -7.67 2.98
C ILE A 498 24.38 -7.30 1.51
N ASP A 499 25.33 -6.46 1.18
CA ASP A 499 25.54 -5.91 -0.15
C ASP A 499 26.90 -6.32 -0.74
N ASP A 500 26.93 -6.55 -2.03
CA ASP A 500 28.20 -6.58 -2.76
C ASP A 500 29.00 -5.32 -2.51
N ALA A 501 30.20 -5.45 -1.99
CA ALA A 501 31.05 -4.30 -1.68
C ALA A 501 31.50 -3.52 -2.92
N SER A 502 31.52 -4.16 -4.10
CA SER A 502 31.86 -3.49 -5.36
C SER A 502 30.76 -2.59 -5.90
N ALA A 503 29.52 -2.84 -5.52
CA ALA A 503 28.37 -2.03 -5.91
C ALA A 503 28.38 -0.62 -5.29
N SER A 504 29.17 -0.43 -4.21
CA SER A 504 29.33 0.86 -3.54
C SER A 504 27.99 1.52 -3.14
N LEU A 505 27.02 0.68 -2.73
CA LEU A 505 25.71 1.16 -2.31
C LEU A 505 25.79 2.02 -1.04
N PRO A 506 24.95 3.03 -0.89
CA PRO A 506 24.86 3.82 0.33
C PRO A 506 24.39 2.97 1.52
N ALA A 507 24.50 3.52 2.73
CA ALA A 507 23.90 2.87 3.90
C ALA A 507 22.42 2.57 3.65
N PRO A 508 21.89 1.41 4.11
CA PRO A 508 20.50 1.05 3.94
C PRO A 508 19.54 2.16 4.39
N GLY A 509 18.48 2.39 3.61
CA GLY A 509 17.50 3.45 3.87
C GLY A 509 17.87 4.85 3.35
N ASN A 510 18.95 4.98 2.59
CA ASN A 510 19.33 6.21 1.89
C ASN A 510 19.22 5.98 0.37
N PRO A 511 18.04 6.17 -0.24
CA PRO A 511 17.80 5.91 -1.64
C PRO A 511 18.41 6.95 -2.58
#